data_0a26c836ce7e035b328b74c243254c7c
#
_entry.id   0a26c836ce7e035b328b74c243254c7c
#
_cell.length_a   1.000
_cell.length_b   1.000
_cell.length_c   1.000
_cell.angle_alpha   90.00
_cell.angle_beta   90.00
_cell.angle_gamma   90.00
#
_symmetry.space_group_name_H-M   'P 1'
#
loop_
_entity.id
_entity.type
_entity.pdbx_description
1 polymer ?
#
loop_
_entity_poly.entity_id
_entity_poly.type
_entity_poly.pdbx_seq_one_letter_code
_entity_poly.pdbx_strand_id
1 'polypeptide(L)'
;MSSFIADKIVMDGLTFDDVLLIPAYSEVLPKTVELKTRFSRHIELNVPFVTAAMDTVTESQMAIAIAREGGIGVIHKNMSIENQAREVAIVKRAENGMIYDPVTIQTGKTVADALAMMAEYHIGGIPVVDEENHLMGIVTNRDLRFERRLDKKIDEVMTHENLVTTHQQTDLTAAAQILQENKIEKLPVVDKAGHLVGLITYKDITKAKDKPMACKDEKGRLRVAAGVGVTFDTLERMQALVTAGADAIVIDTAHGHSKGVIDKLREAKASFPNIDIVVGNIATGEAARMLADNGADAVKVGIGPGSICTTRVVAGVGVPQLSAVYDVYQALQGTDVPLIADGGLRYSGDIVKAIAAGGSCVMIGSLVAGTEESPGDTIIYNGRKFKSYRGMGSLEAMEHGSKDRYFQADTKDVKKLVPEGIAGRVPYKGTVQEVIYQLVGGLRSGMGYCGAATIDKLHEAKFTRITNAGVNESHPHDITITSEAPNYSRPND
;
A
#
# COMPACT_ATOMS: atom_id res chain seq x y z
N MET A 1 6.85 37.58 -29.90
CA MET A 1 7.33 36.29 -29.42
C MET A 1 7.54 35.39 -30.62
N SER A 2 8.61 34.61 -30.68
CA SER A 2 8.85 33.73 -31.83
C SER A 2 7.73 32.70 -31.92
N SER A 3 7.38 32.24 -33.13
CA SER A 3 6.39 31.17 -33.37
C SER A 3 6.71 29.91 -32.56
N PHE A 4 8.00 29.63 -32.35
CA PHE A 4 8.47 28.50 -31.51
C PHE A 4 7.89 28.48 -30.08
N ILE A 5 7.87 29.64 -29.39
CA ILE A 5 7.33 29.73 -28.03
C ILE A 5 5.83 29.46 -28.06
N ALA A 6 5.11 30.02 -29.01
CA ALA A 6 3.66 29.84 -29.13
C ALA A 6 3.26 28.39 -29.48
N ASP A 7 4.09 27.71 -30.32
CA ASP A 7 3.75 26.41 -30.89
C ASP A 7 4.28 25.22 -30.04
N LYS A 8 5.36 25.44 -29.28
CA LYS A 8 6.10 24.34 -28.62
C LYS A 8 6.03 24.39 -27.09
N ILE A 9 5.83 25.55 -26.47
CA ILE A 9 5.67 25.67 -25.01
C ILE A 9 4.18 25.77 -24.71
N VAL A 10 3.58 24.63 -24.31
CA VAL A 10 2.12 24.48 -24.17
C VAL A 10 1.63 24.67 -22.73
N MET A 11 2.53 24.70 -21.74
CA MET A 11 2.16 24.93 -20.34
C MET A 11 3.31 25.51 -19.52
N ASP A 12 2.98 26.17 -18.41
CA ASP A 12 3.90 26.49 -17.33
C ASP A 12 4.03 25.29 -16.40
N GLY A 13 5.24 24.73 -16.26
CA GLY A 13 5.51 23.60 -15.40
C GLY A 13 5.77 24.04 -13.97
N LEU A 14 4.86 23.73 -13.03
CA LEU A 14 4.97 24.05 -11.60
C LEU A 14 5.22 22.79 -10.77
N THR A 15 6.19 22.86 -9.88
CA THR A 15 6.44 21.89 -8.80
C THR A 15 5.71 22.28 -7.52
N PHE A 16 5.77 21.46 -6.47
CA PHE A 16 5.21 21.82 -5.16
C PHE A 16 5.95 23.01 -4.52
N ASP A 17 7.21 23.28 -4.88
CA ASP A 17 7.97 24.42 -4.36
C ASP A 17 7.58 25.75 -5.00
N ASP A 18 6.97 25.73 -6.18
CA ASP A 18 6.59 26.95 -6.88
C ASP A 18 5.33 27.62 -6.35
N VAL A 19 4.62 26.97 -5.42
CA VAL A 19 3.33 27.44 -4.92
C VAL A 19 3.17 27.24 -3.42
N LEU A 20 2.28 28.08 -2.82
CA LEU A 20 1.68 27.84 -1.52
C LEU A 20 0.16 27.85 -1.64
N LEU A 21 -0.53 27.13 -0.75
CA LEU A 21 -1.97 27.23 -0.61
C LEU A 21 -2.34 28.55 0.10
N ILE A 22 -3.37 29.21 -0.36
CA ILE A 22 -3.89 30.44 0.25
C ILE A 22 -4.80 30.03 1.41
N PRO A 23 -4.55 30.51 2.65
CA PRO A 23 -5.47 30.30 3.76
C PRO A 23 -6.86 30.86 3.45
N ALA A 24 -7.89 30.13 3.85
CA ALA A 24 -9.29 30.53 3.64
C ALA A 24 -10.04 30.62 4.97
N TYR A 25 -11.22 31.24 4.95
CA TYR A 25 -12.11 31.18 6.11
C TYR A 25 -12.41 29.72 6.47
N SER A 26 -12.27 29.37 7.74
CA SER A 26 -12.38 28.01 8.21
C SER A 26 -13.27 27.91 9.45
N GLU A 27 -14.26 27.03 9.39
CA GLU A 27 -15.03 26.57 10.55
C GLU A 27 -14.61 25.13 10.94
N VAL A 28 -13.53 24.62 10.33
CA VAL A 28 -13.07 23.24 10.46
C VAL A 28 -11.84 23.18 11.35
N LEU A 29 -11.89 22.30 12.36
CA LEU A 29 -10.71 22.03 13.18
C LEU A 29 -9.92 20.85 12.59
N PRO A 30 -8.58 20.85 12.66
CA PRO A 30 -7.75 19.75 12.13
C PRO A 30 -8.18 18.36 12.62
N LYS A 31 -8.66 18.24 13.86
CA LYS A 31 -9.12 16.97 14.44
C LYS A 31 -10.45 16.45 13.88
N THR A 32 -11.26 17.32 13.24
CA THR A 32 -12.62 16.99 12.76
C THR A 32 -12.67 16.75 11.25
N VAL A 33 -11.57 16.97 10.52
CA VAL A 33 -11.55 16.74 9.06
C VAL A 33 -11.62 15.25 8.75
N GLU A 34 -12.32 14.92 7.69
CA GLU A 34 -12.43 13.57 7.15
C GLU A 34 -11.38 13.34 6.06
N LEU A 35 -10.56 12.27 6.24
CA LEU A 35 -9.48 11.92 5.32
C LEU A 35 -9.87 10.81 4.34
N LYS A 36 -11.12 10.31 4.43
CA LYS A 36 -11.62 9.26 3.57
C LYS A 36 -11.56 9.68 2.11
N THR A 37 -11.08 8.78 1.25
CA THR A 37 -10.86 9.06 -0.17
C THR A 37 -10.88 7.77 -0.98
N ARG A 38 -10.65 7.86 -2.30
CA ARG A 38 -10.62 6.71 -3.20
C ARG A 38 -9.21 6.41 -3.70
N PHE A 39 -8.84 5.13 -3.66
CA PHE A 39 -7.66 4.58 -4.33
C PHE A 39 -7.97 4.27 -5.80
N SER A 40 -9.12 3.66 -6.02
CA SER A 40 -9.65 3.29 -7.33
C SER A 40 -11.17 3.43 -7.32
N ARG A 41 -11.81 3.09 -8.41
CA ARG A 41 -13.27 3.24 -8.60
C ARG A 41 -14.08 2.60 -7.45
N HIS A 42 -13.67 1.42 -6.98
CA HIS A 42 -14.40 0.63 -5.98
C HIS A 42 -13.65 0.46 -4.65
N ILE A 43 -12.43 1.01 -4.50
CA ILE A 43 -11.63 0.90 -3.28
C ILE A 43 -11.50 2.26 -2.61
N GLU A 44 -12.03 2.36 -1.41
CA GLU A 44 -11.87 3.50 -0.52
C GLU A 44 -10.70 3.31 0.45
N LEU A 45 -10.06 4.42 0.82
CA LEU A 45 -9.04 4.52 1.85
C LEU A 45 -9.52 5.40 2.99
N ASN A 46 -9.11 5.10 4.20
CA ASN A 46 -9.39 5.92 5.38
C ASN A 46 -8.38 7.05 5.57
N VAL A 47 -7.18 6.93 4.97
CA VAL A 47 -6.19 8.01 4.81
C VAL A 47 -5.64 7.98 3.38
N PRO A 48 -5.28 9.13 2.77
CA PRO A 48 -4.94 9.20 1.35
C PRO A 48 -3.50 8.76 1.03
N PHE A 49 -3.02 7.65 1.61
CA PHE A 49 -1.65 7.20 1.46
C PHE A 49 -1.56 5.83 0.79
N VAL A 50 -0.71 5.76 -0.24
CA VAL A 50 -0.36 4.53 -0.95
C VAL A 50 1.15 4.34 -0.89
N THR A 51 1.66 3.16 -0.53
CA THR A 51 3.12 2.90 -0.57
C THR A 51 3.53 2.34 -1.93
N ALA A 52 4.67 2.84 -2.43
CA ALA A 52 5.11 2.62 -3.81
C ALA A 52 5.54 1.16 -4.08
N ALA A 53 5.27 0.68 -5.30
CA ALA A 53 5.63 -0.65 -5.79
C ALA A 53 7.14 -0.75 -6.09
N MET A 54 7.97 -0.58 -5.06
CA MET A 54 9.44 -0.59 -5.17
C MET A 54 10.04 -1.64 -4.24
N ASP A 55 11.08 -2.32 -4.69
CA ASP A 55 11.71 -3.45 -3.99
C ASP A 55 12.46 -3.07 -2.70
N THR A 56 12.61 -1.79 -2.42
CA THR A 56 13.10 -1.25 -1.15
C THR A 56 12.03 -0.48 -0.36
N VAL A 57 10.74 -0.59 -0.75
CA VAL A 57 9.64 0.13 -0.11
C VAL A 57 8.52 -0.81 0.35
N THR A 58 7.94 -1.60 -0.56
CA THR A 58 6.69 -2.32 -0.25
C THR A 58 6.76 -3.82 -0.52
N GLU A 59 6.89 -4.58 0.55
CA GLU A 59 6.55 -5.99 0.67
C GLU A 59 5.46 -6.16 1.75
N SER A 60 5.17 -7.37 2.19
CA SER A 60 4.05 -7.67 3.11
C SER A 60 4.09 -6.88 4.41
N GLN A 61 5.26 -6.66 5.02
CA GLN A 61 5.38 -5.93 6.28
C GLN A 61 4.94 -4.47 6.13
N MET A 62 5.42 -3.79 5.10
CA MET A 62 5.02 -2.42 4.78
C MET A 62 3.53 -2.36 4.39
N ALA A 63 3.05 -3.30 3.57
CA ALA A 63 1.65 -3.32 3.15
C ALA A 63 0.70 -3.54 4.32
N ILE A 64 1.06 -4.40 5.29
CA ILE A 64 0.32 -4.58 6.54
C ILE A 64 0.32 -3.28 7.36
N ALA A 65 1.50 -2.67 7.55
CA ALA A 65 1.63 -1.48 8.37
C ALA A 65 0.81 -0.31 7.82
N ILE A 66 0.91 -0.02 6.51
CA ILE A 66 0.14 1.08 5.90
C ILE A 66 -1.37 0.80 5.87
N ALA A 67 -1.79 -0.44 5.65
CA ALA A 67 -3.20 -0.80 5.68
C ALA A 67 -3.80 -0.64 7.09
N ARG A 68 -3.04 -0.92 8.15
CA ARG A 68 -3.41 -0.66 9.55
C ARG A 68 -3.63 0.82 9.85
N GLU A 69 -2.86 1.67 9.21
CA GLU A 69 -3.00 3.14 9.33
C GLU A 69 -4.08 3.71 8.40
N GLY A 70 -4.75 2.87 7.60
CA GLY A 70 -5.90 3.25 6.77
C GLY A 70 -5.58 3.52 5.30
N GLY A 71 -4.33 3.34 4.87
CA GLY A 71 -3.88 3.40 3.49
C GLY A 71 -3.86 2.04 2.79
N ILE A 72 -3.08 1.92 1.71
CA ILE A 72 -2.88 0.67 0.97
C ILE A 72 -1.45 0.53 0.49
N GLY A 73 -0.88 -0.68 0.54
CA GLY A 73 0.42 -1.00 -0.02
C GLY A 73 0.31 -1.63 -1.41
N VAL A 74 1.25 -1.28 -2.31
CA VAL A 74 1.38 -1.95 -3.60
C VAL A 74 2.61 -2.84 -3.58
N ILE A 75 2.43 -4.15 -3.51
CA ILE A 75 3.52 -5.14 -3.54
C ILE A 75 4.24 -5.07 -4.90
N HIS A 76 5.56 -4.89 -4.87
CA HIS A 76 6.37 -4.78 -6.08
C HIS A 76 6.46 -6.11 -6.85
N LYS A 77 6.71 -6.02 -8.17
CA LYS A 77 6.83 -7.20 -9.06
C LYS A 77 8.26 -7.73 -9.23
N ASN A 78 9.26 -7.09 -8.60
CA ASN A 78 10.68 -7.44 -8.76
C ASN A 78 11.04 -8.75 -8.01
N MET A 79 10.24 -9.78 -8.22
CA MET A 79 10.33 -11.12 -7.65
C MET A 79 9.54 -12.13 -8.52
N SER A 80 9.66 -13.43 -8.22
CA SER A 80 8.88 -14.45 -8.94
C SER A 80 7.37 -14.28 -8.71
N ILE A 81 6.56 -14.86 -9.57
CA ILE A 81 5.09 -14.84 -9.47
C ILE A 81 4.65 -15.44 -8.13
N GLU A 82 5.23 -16.59 -7.76
CA GLU A 82 4.91 -17.31 -6.53
C GLU A 82 5.26 -16.50 -5.28
N ASN A 83 6.42 -15.83 -5.29
CA ASN A 83 6.85 -15.00 -4.17
C ASN A 83 5.93 -13.79 -4.01
N GLN A 84 5.58 -13.10 -5.10
CA GLN A 84 4.67 -11.96 -5.04
C GLN A 84 3.27 -12.37 -4.56
N ALA A 85 2.74 -13.49 -5.04
CA ALA A 85 1.46 -14.05 -4.58
C ALA A 85 1.52 -14.42 -3.08
N ARG A 86 2.67 -14.97 -2.60
CA ARG A 86 2.88 -15.26 -1.19
C ARG A 86 2.89 -13.99 -0.34
N GLU A 87 3.54 -12.91 -0.79
CA GLU A 87 3.52 -11.62 -0.10
C GLU A 87 2.09 -11.07 0.04
N VAL A 88 1.28 -11.14 -1.03
CA VAL A 88 -0.15 -10.78 -0.99
C VAL A 88 -0.90 -11.64 0.02
N ALA A 89 -0.71 -12.97 0.00
CA ALA A 89 -1.38 -13.89 0.91
C ALA A 89 -1.01 -13.63 2.38
N ILE A 90 0.24 -13.23 2.68
CA ILE A 90 0.67 -12.82 4.03
C ILE A 90 -0.15 -11.61 4.51
N VAL A 91 -0.32 -10.58 3.66
CA VAL A 91 -1.14 -9.40 4.01
C VAL A 91 -2.58 -9.80 4.29
N LYS A 92 -3.18 -10.62 3.43
CA LYS A 92 -4.58 -11.08 3.58
C LYS A 92 -4.81 -11.95 4.82
N ARG A 93 -3.77 -12.58 5.36
CA ARG A 93 -3.83 -13.36 6.61
C ARG A 93 -3.49 -12.55 7.86
N ALA A 94 -2.88 -11.37 7.74
CA ALA A 94 -2.34 -10.62 8.86
C ALA A 94 -3.41 -10.11 9.85
N GLU A 95 -4.58 -9.75 9.35
CA GLU A 95 -5.75 -9.37 10.16
C GLU A 95 -7.02 -9.89 9.51
N ASN A 96 -7.51 -10.95 10.09
CA ASN A 96 -8.84 -11.47 9.81
C ASN A 96 -9.68 -11.30 11.08
N GLY A 97 -10.85 -10.66 10.97
CA GLY A 97 -11.84 -10.75 12.05
C GLY A 97 -12.25 -12.22 12.28
N MET A 98 -12.16 -13.02 11.21
CA MET A 98 -12.26 -14.48 11.20
C MET A 98 -11.22 -15.03 10.23
N ILE A 99 -10.42 -15.98 10.65
CA ILE A 99 -9.51 -16.71 9.77
C ILE A 99 -10.37 -17.66 8.93
N TYR A 100 -10.58 -17.32 7.66
CA TYR A 100 -11.18 -18.23 6.69
C TYR A 100 -10.13 -19.28 6.29
N ASP A 101 -10.52 -20.56 6.22
CA ASP A 101 -9.61 -21.66 5.93
C ASP A 101 -8.41 -21.72 6.91
N PRO A 102 -8.68 -21.93 8.21
CA PRO A 102 -7.63 -22.01 9.22
C PRO A 102 -6.78 -23.27 9.01
N VAL A 103 -5.53 -23.22 9.49
CA VAL A 103 -4.69 -24.42 9.56
C VAL A 103 -5.38 -25.44 10.44
N THR A 104 -5.63 -26.64 9.89
CA THR A 104 -6.31 -27.75 10.58
C THR A 104 -5.38 -28.95 10.68
N ILE A 105 -5.68 -29.84 11.61
CA ILE A 105 -5.03 -31.14 11.75
C ILE A 105 -6.12 -32.23 11.75
N GLN A 106 -5.84 -33.33 11.07
CA GLN A 106 -6.79 -34.44 11.00
C GLN A 106 -6.75 -35.29 12.27
N THR A 107 -7.89 -35.88 12.63
CA THR A 107 -7.98 -36.92 13.66
C THR A 107 -6.95 -38.03 13.45
N GLY A 108 -6.52 -38.69 14.51
CA GLY A 108 -5.52 -39.76 14.44
C GLY A 108 -4.06 -39.31 14.29
N LYS A 109 -3.77 -38.02 14.10
CA LYS A 109 -2.41 -37.47 14.15
C LYS A 109 -1.89 -37.45 15.58
N THR A 110 -0.58 -37.17 15.73
CA THR A 110 0.09 -37.21 17.05
C THR A 110 0.29 -35.81 17.65
N VAL A 111 0.60 -35.77 18.94
CA VAL A 111 1.02 -34.54 19.64
C VAL A 111 2.27 -33.94 18.94
N ALA A 112 3.21 -34.78 18.47
CA ALA A 112 4.38 -34.32 17.72
C ALA A 112 3.98 -33.58 16.45
N ASP A 113 3.01 -34.10 15.67
CA ASP A 113 2.53 -33.47 14.44
C ASP A 113 1.90 -32.12 14.74
N ALA A 114 1.09 -32.02 15.79
CA ALA A 114 0.46 -30.76 16.21
C ALA A 114 1.48 -29.71 16.63
N LEU A 115 2.50 -30.09 17.41
CA LEU A 115 3.58 -29.18 17.82
C LEU A 115 4.42 -28.70 16.64
N ALA A 116 4.73 -29.60 15.69
CA ALA A 116 5.45 -29.23 14.47
C ALA A 116 4.67 -28.20 13.64
N MET A 117 3.36 -28.43 13.43
CA MET A 117 2.50 -27.49 12.73
C MET A 117 2.38 -26.15 13.48
N MET A 118 2.23 -26.16 14.80
CA MET A 118 2.18 -24.92 15.60
C MET A 118 3.47 -24.12 15.48
N ALA A 119 4.63 -24.78 15.44
CA ALA A 119 5.94 -24.12 15.25
C ALA A 119 6.10 -23.57 13.83
N GLU A 120 5.75 -24.36 12.80
CA GLU A 120 5.87 -23.99 11.38
C GLU A 120 4.99 -22.77 11.06
N TYR A 121 3.72 -22.78 11.51
CA TYR A 121 2.75 -21.71 11.21
C TYR A 121 2.72 -20.59 12.27
N HIS A 122 3.54 -20.68 13.32
CA HIS A 122 3.58 -19.73 14.44
C HIS A 122 2.20 -19.50 15.10
N ILE A 123 1.44 -20.57 15.29
CA ILE A 123 0.07 -20.55 15.87
C ILE A 123 0.01 -21.29 17.21
N GLY A 124 -0.87 -20.83 18.10
CA GLY A 124 -1.03 -21.40 19.45
C GLY A 124 -2.25 -22.28 19.60
N GLY A 125 -2.80 -22.83 18.52
CA GLY A 125 -3.89 -23.79 18.54
C GLY A 125 -4.48 -24.05 17.17
N ILE A 126 -4.91 -25.27 16.93
CA ILE A 126 -5.31 -25.83 15.65
C ILE A 126 -6.66 -26.54 15.82
N PRO A 127 -7.68 -26.22 15.02
CA PRO A 127 -8.90 -27.04 14.93
C PRO A 127 -8.56 -28.45 14.43
N VAL A 128 -9.19 -29.44 15.02
CA VAL A 128 -9.09 -30.85 14.65
C VAL A 128 -10.32 -31.21 13.83
N VAL A 129 -10.10 -31.78 12.62
CA VAL A 129 -11.17 -32.13 11.68
C VAL A 129 -11.06 -33.58 11.25
N ASP A 130 -12.16 -34.15 10.76
CA ASP A 130 -12.17 -35.43 10.07
C ASP A 130 -11.82 -35.28 8.57
N GLU A 131 -11.89 -36.37 7.79
CA GLU A 131 -11.61 -36.37 6.35
C GLU A 131 -12.62 -35.54 5.53
N GLU A 132 -13.81 -35.31 6.07
CA GLU A 132 -14.90 -34.54 5.45
C GLU A 132 -14.91 -33.07 5.93
N ASN A 133 -13.91 -32.64 6.72
CA ASN A 133 -13.77 -31.30 7.29
C ASN A 133 -14.81 -30.95 8.36
N HIS A 134 -15.45 -31.96 9.01
CA HIS A 134 -16.26 -31.69 10.20
C HIS A 134 -15.36 -31.36 11.38
N LEU A 135 -15.76 -30.37 12.17
CA LEU A 135 -15.03 -30.01 13.38
C LEU A 135 -15.21 -31.06 14.48
N MET A 136 -14.11 -31.74 14.82
CA MET A 136 -14.07 -32.76 15.86
C MET A 136 -13.60 -32.22 17.21
N GLY A 137 -12.78 -31.19 17.22
CA GLY A 137 -12.24 -30.59 18.43
C GLY A 137 -11.28 -29.46 18.15
N ILE A 138 -10.60 -29.00 19.19
CA ILE A 138 -9.51 -28.04 19.08
C ILE A 138 -8.36 -28.44 20.00
N VAL A 139 -7.12 -28.36 19.51
CA VAL A 139 -5.91 -28.55 20.31
C VAL A 139 -5.16 -27.23 20.43
N THR A 140 -4.75 -26.86 21.64
CA THR A 140 -4.12 -25.57 21.92
C THR A 140 -2.83 -25.75 22.72
N ASN A 141 -1.99 -24.70 22.81
CA ASN A 141 -0.82 -24.70 23.67
C ASN A 141 -1.14 -25.03 25.13
N ARG A 142 -2.38 -24.76 25.60
CA ARG A 142 -2.81 -25.11 26.96
C ARG A 142 -2.92 -26.61 27.13
N ASP A 143 -3.44 -27.32 26.14
CA ASP A 143 -3.64 -28.77 26.16
C ASP A 143 -2.30 -29.51 26.05
N LEU A 144 -1.35 -28.95 25.30
CA LEU A 144 -0.04 -29.59 25.05
C LEU A 144 1.06 -29.18 26.02
N ARG A 145 0.85 -28.13 26.85
CA ARG A 145 1.90 -27.52 27.69
C ARG A 145 2.63 -28.52 28.61
N PHE A 146 1.90 -29.49 29.13
CA PHE A 146 2.41 -30.48 30.08
C PHE A 146 2.42 -31.91 29.52
N GLU A 147 1.95 -32.12 28.28
CA GLU A 147 2.01 -33.44 27.66
C GLU A 147 3.44 -33.79 27.22
N ARG A 148 3.96 -34.89 27.72
CA ARG A 148 5.32 -35.38 27.44
C ARG A 148 5.36 -36.50 26.43
N ARG A 149 4.23 -37.18 26.18
CA ARG A 149 4.14 -38.28 25.24
C ARG A 149 3.82 -37.75 23.85
N LEU A 150 4.85 -37.57 23.05
CA LEU A 150 4.75 -37.01 21.70
C LEU A 150 4.04 -37.94 20.70
N ASP A 151 4.01 -39.23 20.99
CA ASP A 151 3.35 -40.28 20.22
C ASP A 151 1.85 -40.42 20.51
N LYS A 152 1.36 -39.74 21.54
CA LYS A 152 -0.05 -39.74 21.91
C LYS A 152 -0.91 -39.13 20.80
N LYS A 153 -2.10 -39.71 20.58
CA LYS A 153 -3.04 -39.19 19.57
C LYS A 153 -3.64 -37.87 20.04
N ILE A 154 -3.85 -36.94 19.11
CA ILE A 154 -4.46 -35.65 19.42
C ILE A 154 -5.89 -35.78 19.89
N ASP A 155 -6.60 -36.80 19.45
CA ASP A 155 -7.96 -37.16 19.86
C ASP A 155 -8.08 -37.40 21.39
N GLU A 156 -6.99 -37.78 22.04
CA GLU A 156 -6.94 -38.02 23.48
C GLU A 156 -6.59 -36.78 24.32
N VAL A 157 -6.14 -35.69 23.65
CA VAL A 157 -5.67 -34.46 24.31
C VAL A 157 -6.44 -33.22 23.87
N MET A 158 -7.14 -33.25 22.74
CA MET A 158 -7.93 -32.14 22.25
C MET A 158 -9.14 -31.85 23.14
N THR A 159 -9.58 -30.62 23.12
CA THR A 159 -10.89 -30.25 23.68
C THR A 159 -11.98 -30.64 22.68
N HIS A 160 -12.84 -31.58 23.00
CA HIS A 160 -13.97 -32.04 22.19
C HIS A 160 -15.30 -32.03 22.95
N GLU A 161 -15.26 -32.26 24.27
CA GLU A 161 -16.44 -32.12 25.13
C GLU A 161 -16.74 -30.64 25.36
N ASN A 162 -18.03 -30.27 25.21
CA ASN A 162 -18.49 -28.88 25.35
C ASN A 162 -17.73 -27.89 24.46
N LEU A 163 -17.37 -28.31 23.25
CA LEU A 163 -16.70 -27.48 22.30
C LEU A 163 -17.56 -26.25 21.92
N VAL A 164 -17.07 -25.08 22.27
CA VAL A 164 -17.75 -23.81 21.95
C VAL A 164 -17.49 -23.45 20.51
N THR A 165 -18.54 -23.28 19.73
CA THR A 165 -18.49 -22.91 18.31
C THR A 165 -19.44 -21.76 18.03
N THR A 166 -19.30 -21.14 16.85
CA THR A 166 -20.23 -20.13 16.34
C THR A 166 -20.46 -20.31 14.84
N HIS A 167 -21.32 -19.47 14.24
CA HIS A 167 -21.68 -19.52 12.83
C HIS A 167 -21.12 -18.32 12.04
N GLN A 168 -21.03 -18.42 10.72
CA GLN A 168 -20.47 -17.40 9.80
C GLN A 168 -21.06 -15.99 9.96
N GLN A 169 -22.28 -15.86 10.45
CA GLN A 169 -22.98 -14.57 10.62
C GLN A 169 -22.68 -13.88 11.94
N THR A 170 -21.83 -14.46 12.78
CA THR A 170 -21.49 -13.90 14.11
C THR A 170 -20.53 -12.72 13.90
N ASP A 171 -20.93 -11.52 14.32
CA ASP A 171 -20.04 -10.36 14.31
C ASP A 171 -18.97 -10.47 15.41
N LEU A 172 -17.91 -9.64 15.29
CA LEU A 172 -16.78 -9.67 16.21
C LEU A 172 -17.17 -9.28 17.65
N THR A 173 -18.23 -8.51 17.84
CA THR A 173 -18.71 -8.12 19.19
C THR A 173 -19.35 -9.31 19.88
N ALA A 174 -20.23 -10.01 19.18
CA ALA A 174 -20.84 -11.26 19.68
C ALA A 174 -19.78 -12.34 19.90
N ALA A 175 -18.80 -12.48 18.96
CA ALA A 175 -17.68 -13.40 19.13
C ALA A 175 -16.84 -13.07 20.38
N ALA A 176 -16.57 -11.78 20.63
CA ALA A 176 -15.87 -11.34 21.85
C ALA A 176 -16.60 -11.74 23.13
N GLN A 177 -17.92 -11.58 23.14
CA GLN A 177 -18.75 -11.97 24.28
C GLN A 177 -18.70 -13.49 24.52
N ILE A 178 -18.83 -14.31 23.45
CA ILE A 178 -18.71 -15.78 23.56
C ILE A 178 -17.33 -16.18 24.07
N LEU A 179 -16.23 -15.59 23.57
CA LEU A 179 -14.87 -15.86 24.05
C LEU A 179 -14.72 -15.52 25.54
N GLN A 180 -15.28 -14.38 25.98
CA GLN A 180 -15.21 -13.90 27.35
C GLN A 180 -16.02 -14.79 28.33
N GLU A 181 -17.26 -15.08 27.96
CA GLU A 181 -18.18 -15.91 28.82
C GLU A 181 -17.62 -17.32 29.00
N ASN A 182 -17.04 -17.92 27.97
CA ASN A 182 -16.47 -19.25 27.99
C ASN A 182 -14.98 -19.30 28.39
N LYS A 183 -14.35 -18.15 28.63
CA LYS A 183 -12.89 -18.02 28.98
C LYS A 183 -11.98 -18.75 28.01
N ILE A 184 -12.28 -18.67 26.71
CA ILE A 184 -11.51 -19.26 25.63
C ILE A 184 -10.86 -18.16 24.76
N GLU A 185 -9.76 -18.49 24.07
CA GLU A 185 -9.05 -17.56 23.20
C GLU A 185 -9.31 -17.78 21.72
N LYS A 186 -9.94 -18.91 21.38
CA LYS A 186 -10.21 -19.36 20.00
C LYS A 186 -11.62 -19.89 19.89
N LEU A 187 -12.33 -19.43 18.88
CA LEU A 187 -13.71 -19.75 18.63
C LEU A 187 -13.84 -20.31 17.20
N PRO A 188 -13.93 -21.63 17.01
CA PRO A 188 -14.19 -22.21 15.72
C PRO A 188 -15.56 -21.77 15.17
N VAL A 189 -15.59 -21.50 13.86
CA VAL A 189 -16.81 -21.12 13.13
C VAL A 189 -17.19 -22.26 12.22
N VAL A 190 -18.42 -22.72 12.34
CA VAL A 190 -18.95 -23.87 11.58
C VAL A 190 -20.16 -23.47 10.74
N ASP A 191 -20.40 -24.22 9.68
CA ASP A 191 -21.63 -24.15 8.92
C ASP A 191 -22.78 -24.94 9.59
N LYS A 192 -23.95 -24.97 8.95
CA LYS A 192 -25.12 -25.71 9.48
C LYS A 192 -24.92 -27.23 9.51
N ALA A 193 -23.98 -27.75 8.74
CA ALA A 193 -23.66 -29.18 8.69
C ALA A 193 -22.55 -29.58 9.68
N GLY A 194 -21.89 -28.59 10.32
CA GLY A 194 -20.80 -28.81 11.26
C GLY A 194 -19.40 -28.77 10.62
N HIS A 195 -19.28 -28.42 9.34
CA HIS A 195 -17.97 -28.26 8.73
C HIS A 195 -17.31 -26.99 9.22
N LEU A 196 -15.99 -27.06 9.41
CA LEU A 196 -15.20 -25.90 9.81
C LEU A 196 -15.09 -24.91 8.64
N VAL A 197 -15.54 -23.67 8.85
CA VAL A 197 -15.47 -22.60 7.85
C VAL A 197 -14.56 -21.44 8.26
N GLY A 198 -14.16 -21.42 9.55
CA GLY A 198 -13.25 -20.38 10.03
C GLY A 198 -12.87 -20.52 11.50
N LEU A 199 -12.01 -19.61 11.96
CA LEU A 199 -11.56 -19.52 13.32
C LEU A 199 -11.47 -18.04 13.73
N ILE A 200 -12.13 -17.64 14.81
CA ILE A 200 -11.99 -16.30 15.42
C ILE A 200 -11.09 -16.43 16.64
N THR A 201 -10.10 -15.53 16.76
CA THR A 201 -9.24 -15.51 17.95
C THR A 201 -9.39 -14.22 18.75
N TYR A 202 -9.11 -14.27 20.05
CA TYR A 202 -9.06 -13.07 20.89
C TYR A 202 -8.09 -12.01 20.35
N LYS A 203 -6.95 -12.44 19.78
CA LYS A 203 -5.96 -11.53 19.20
C LYS A 203 -6.53 -10.74 18.01
N ASP A 204 -7.37 -11.37 17.18
CA ASP A 204 -7.98 -10.72 16.01
C ASP A 204 -8.98 -9.66 16.45
N ILE A 205 -9.76 -9.93 17.48
CA ILE A 205 -10.70 -8.97 18.07
C ILE A 205 -9.97 -7.78 18.69
N THR A 206 -8.88 -8.02 19.45
CA THR A 206 -8.10 -6.97 20.07
C THR A 206 -7.47 -6.06 19.00
N LYS A 207 -6.82 -6.66 17.99
CA LYS A 207 -6.25 -5.90 16.87
C LYS A 207 -7.29 -5.06 16.12
N ALA A 208 -8.50 -5.57 15.93
CA ALA A 208 -9.58 -4.83 15.28
C ALA A 208 -10.00 -3.59 16.08
N LYS A 209 -9.96 -3.65 17.42
CA LYS A 209 -10.23 -2.51 18.32
C LYS A 209 -9.08 -1.50 18.34
N ASP A 210 -7.84 -1.97 18.28
CA ASP A 210 -6.63 -1.13 18.37
C ASP A 210 -6.40 -0.29 17.08
N LYS A 211 -6.91 -0.75 15.93
CA LYS A 211 -6.72 -0.11 14.61
C LYS A 211 -8.07 0.13 13.90
N PRO A 212 -8.92 1.03 14.41
CA PRO A 212 -10.25 1.28 13.84
C PRO A 212 -10.21 1.91 12.43
N MET A 213 -9.09 2.57 12.09
CA MET A 213 -8.89 3.19 10.78
C MET A 213 -8.32 2.24 9.73
N ALA A 214 -8.04 0.96 10.07
CA ALA A 214 -7.46 0.01 9.14
C ALA A 214 -8.29 -0.12 7.86
N CYS A 215 -7.61 -0.10 6.71
CA CYS A 215 -8.22 -0.29 5.40
C CYS A 215 -8.49 -1.77 5.17
N LYS A 216 -9.75 -2.17 5.24
CA LYS A 216 -10.19 -3.57 5.19
C LYS A 216 -11.19 -3.81 4.06
N ASP A 217 -11.18 -5.04 3.55
CA ASP A 217 -12.20 -5.53 2.62
C ASP A 217 -13.50 -5.92 3.36
N GLU A 218 -14.50 -6.33 2.60
CA GLU A 218 -15.82 -6.74 3.14
C GLU A 218 -15.75 -7.97 4.07
N LYS A 219 -14.65 -8.74 3.98
CA LYS A 219 -14.38 -9.90 4.85
C LYS A 219 -13.53 -9.53 6.08
N GLY A 220 -13.28 -8.24 6.30
CA GLY A 220 -12.48 -7.74 7.42
C GLY A 220 -10.97 -7.96 7.27
N ARG A 221 -10.48 -8.36 6.09
CA ARG A 221 -9.05 -8.55 5.80
C ARG A 221 -8.42 -7.25 5.33
N LEU A 222 -7.16 -7.02 5.66
CA LEU A 222 -6.42 -5.87 5.17
C LEU A 222 -6.41 -5.83 3.63
N ARG A 223 -6.62 -4.63 3.07
CA ARG A 223 -6.53 -4.42 1.62
C ARG A 223 -5.08 -4.32 1.18
N VAL A 224 -4.80 -4.87 0.00
CA VAL A 224 -3.48 -4.86 -0.64
C VAL A 224 -3.62 -4.82 -2.15
N ALA A 225 -2.81 -3.99 -2.81
CA ALA A 225 -2.66 -3.98 -4.25
C ALA A 225 -1.32 -4.64 -4.66
N ALA A 226 -1.20 -5.04 -5.91
CA ALA A 226 0.02 -5.64 -6.43
C ALA A 226 0.39 -5.10 -7.81
N GLY A 227 1.67 -4.78 -8.00
CA GLY A 227 2.21 -4.28 -9.25
C GLY A 227 2.45 -5.38 -10.29
N VAL A 228 2.16 -5.07 -11.55
CA VAL A 228 2.49 -5.90 -12.71
C VAL A 228 3.10 -5.04 -13.83
N GLY A 229 3.79 -5.66 -14.76
CA GLY A 229 4.29 -5.00 -15.97
C GLY A 229 3.40 -5.22 -17.17
N VAL A 230 3.98 -5.08 -18.38
CA VAL A 230 3.34 -5.35 -19.67
C VAL A 230 4.11 -6.43 -20.45
N THR A 231 4.56 -7.44 -19.74
CA THR A 231 5.30 -8.60 -20.25
C THR A 231 4.36 -9.72 -20.71
N PHE A 232 4.92 -10.77 -21.31
CA PHE A 232 4.15 -11.94 -21.79
C PHE A 232 3.47 -12.70 -20.63
N ASP A 233 4.07 -12.70 -19.42
CA ASP A 233 3.61 -13.39 -18.21
C ASP A 233 2.63 -12.56 -17.37
N THR A 234 2.25 -11.37 -17.83
CA THR A 234 1.41 -10.45 -17.04
C THR A 234 0.09 -11.07 -16.59
N LEU A 235 -0.64 -11.75 -17.48
CA LEU A 235 -1.94 -12.35 -17.12
C LEU A 235 -1.79 -13.54 -16.17
N GLU A 236 -0.74 -14.36 -16.34
CA GLU A 236 -0.42 -15.45 -15.40
C GLU A 236 -0.13 -14.88 -13.99
N ARG A 237 0.68 -13.83 -13.92
CA ARG A 237 0.97 -13.12 -12.67
C ARG A 237 -0.29 -12.53 -12.05
N MET A 238 -1.15 -11.88 -12.84
CA MET A 238 -2.42 -11.36 -12.36
C MET A 238 -3.31 -12.47 -11.80
N GLN A 239 -3.41 -13.62 -12.48
CA GLN A 239 -4.20 -14.76 -12.00
C GLN A 239 -3.71 -15.24 -10.62
N ALA A 240 -2.39 -15.37 -10.43
CA ALA A 240 -1.80 -15.78 -9.16
C ALA A 240 -2.09 -14.75 -8.04
N LEU A 241 -1.96 -13.46 -8.34
CA LEU A 241 -2.20 -12.37 -7.40
C LEU A 241 -3.68 -12.27 -6.98
N VAL A 242 -4.60 -12.39 -7.95
CA VAL A 242 -6.06 -12.40 -7.69
C VAL A 242 -6.43 -13.62 -6.85
N THR A 243 -5.88 -14.79 -7.17
CA THR A 243 -6.09 -16.03 -6.39
C THR A 243 -5.55 -15.88 -4.96
N ALA A 244 -4.43 -15.19 -4.76
CA ALA A 244 -3.88 -14.87 -3.45
C ALA A 244 -4.70 -13.82 -2.67
N GLY A 245 -5.64 -13.14 -3.36
CA GLY A 245 -6.59 -12.19 -2.76
C GLY A 245 -6.21 -10.72 -2.91
N ALA A 246 -5.38 -10.34 -3.88
CA ALA A 246 -5.12 -8.93 -4.18
C ALA A 246 -6.44 -8.20 -4.45
N ASP A 247 -6.61 -7.01 -3.87
CA ASP A 247 -7.82 -6.19 -4.01
C ASP A 247 -7.79 -5.35 -5.29
N ALA A 248 -6.59 -4.98 -5.76
CA ALA A 248 -6.38 -4.28 -7.03
C ALA A 248 -5.05 -4.68 -7.68
N ILE A 249 -4.97 -4.49 -8.98
CA ILE A 249 -3.74 -4.64 -9.76
C ILE A 249 -3.28 -3.27 -10.26
N VAL A 250 -1.98 -3.02 -10.18
CA VAL A 250 -1.36 -1.79 -10.68
C VAL A 250 -0.47 -2.13 -11.89
N ILE A 251 -0.90 -1.77 -13.09
CA ILE A 251 -0.04 -1.81 -14.27
C ILE A 251 0.94 -0.64 -14.16
N ASP A 252 2.16 -0.95 -13.74
CA ASP A 252 3.18 0.02 -13.33
C ASP A 252 4.32 0.07 -14.35
N THR A 253 4.35 1.14 -15.15
CA THR A 253 5.31 1.35 -16.25
C THR A 253 5.94 2.74 -16.18
N ALA A 254 7.07 2.94 -16.87
CA ALA A 254 7.71 4.25 -16.98
C ALA A 254 6.88 5.22 -17.85
N HIS A 255 6.06 4.69 -18.77
CA HIS A 255 5.23 5.49 -19.67
C HIS A 255 3.89 4.78 -19.97
N GLY A 256 2.87 5.13 -19.19
CA GLY A 256 1.52 4.54 -19.29
C GLY A 256 0.78 4.92 -20.58
N HIS A 257 1.10 6.06 -21.20
CA HIS A 257 0.50 6.52 -22.45
C HIS A 257 1.16 5.86 -23.67
N SER A 258 1.14 4.53 -23.73
CA SER A 258 1.70 3.76 -24.83
C SER A 258 0.76 2.67 -25.28
N LYS A 259 0.87 2.31 -26.58
CA LYS A 259 0.00 1.27 -27.19
C LYS A 259 0.04 -0.05 -26.40
N GLY A 260 1.24 -0.51 -26.03
CA GLY A 260 1.39 -1.77 -25.30
C GLY A 260 0.70 -1.79 -23.93
N VAL A 261 0.70 -0.65 -23.23
CA VAL A 261 0.01 -0.49 -21.94
C VAL A 261 -1.51 -0.49 -22.14
N ILE A 262 -2.01 0.23 -23.13
CA ILE A 262 -3.46 0.30 -23.43
C ILE A 262 -3.98 -1.06 -23.86
N ASP A 263 -3.26 -1.76 -24.72
CA ASP A 263 -3.64 -3.11 -25.19
C ASP A 263 -3.65 -4.08 -23.98
N LYS A 264 -2.65 -4.02 -23.10
CA LYS A 264 -2.57 -4.84 -21.89
C LYS A 264 -3.70 -4.51 -20.89
N LEU A 265 -4.06 -3.24 -20.74
CA LEU A 265 -5.20 -2.82 -19.91
C LEU A 265 -6.51 -3.46 -20.41
N ARG A 266 -6.79 -3.39 -21.73
CA ARG A 266 -7.98 -4.01 -22.33
C ARG A 266 -8.01 -5.51 -22.11
N GLU A 267 -6.88 -6.19 -22.34
CA GLU A 267 -6.73 -7.63 -22.13
C GLU A 267 -6.98 -8.01 -20.67
N ALA A 268 -6.40 -7.25 -19.74
CA ALA A 268 -6.54 -7.44 -18.30
C ALA A 268 -8.00 -7.22 -17.84
N LYS A 269 -8.67 -6.17 -18.29
CA LYS A 269 -10.09 -5.93 -17.96
C LYS A 269 -11.02 -6.99 -18.53
N ALA A 270 -10.74 -7.50 -19.72
CA ALA A 270 -11.50 -8.60 -20.31
C ALA A 270 -11.34 -9.91 -19.51
N SER A 271 -10.12 -10.21 -19.03
CA SER A 271 -9.80 -11.41 -18.27
C SER A 271 -10.23 -11.35 -16.80
N PHE A 272 -10.20 -10.17 -16.20
CA PHE A 272 -10.47 -9.93 -14.77
C PHE A 272 -11.46 -8.76 -14.57
N PRO A 273 -12.73 -8.91 -14.98
CA PRO A 273 -13.70 -7.80 -14.97
C PRO A 273 -14.04 -7.27 -13.56
N ASN A 274 -13.84 -8.08 -12.52
CA ASN A 274 -14.20 -7.76 -11.14
C ASN A 274 -13.03 -7.22 -10.30
N ILE A 275 -11.83 -7.06 -10.90
CA ILE A 275 -10.68 -6.48 -10.20
C ILE A 275 -10.43 -5.05 -10.66
N ASP A 276 -10.14 -4.16 -9.73
CA ASP A 276 -9.77 -2.80 -10.08
C ASP A 276 -8.34 -2.76 -10.66
N ILE A 277 -8.19 -2.06 -11.78
CA ILE A 277 -6.91 -1.90 -12.46
C ILE A 277 -6.51 -0.44 -12.47
N VAL A 278 -5.43 -0.15 -11.74
CA VAL A 278 -4.75 1.14 -11.72
C VAL A 278 -3.68 1.15 -12.79
N VAL A 279 -3.57 2.22 -13.57
CA VAL A 279 -2.58 2.29 -14.67
C VAL A 279 -1.70 3.52 -14.55
N GLY A 280 -0.41 3.37 -14.72
CA GLY A 280 0.57 4.46 -14.74
C GLY A 280 1.95 4.04 -15.26
N ASN A 281 2.88 5.01 -15.31
CA ASN A 281 2.72 6.40 -14.95
C ASN A 281 2.41 7.26 -16.16
N ILE A 282 1.64 8.30 -15.93
CA ILE A 282 1.30 9.31 -16.93
C ILE A 282 1.63 10.71 -16.40
N ALA A 283 1.57 11.73 -17.26
CA ALA A 283 1.82 13.11 -16.87
C ALA A 283 0.88 14.12 -17.56
N THR A 284 -0.08 13.67 -18.37
CA THR A 284 -0.97 14.53 -19.16
C THR A 284 -2.44 14.09 -19.04
N GLY A 285 -3.33 15.08 -19.18
CA GLY A 285 -4.77 14.84 -19.19
C GLY A 285 -5.23 13.99 -20.38
N GLU A 286 -4.59 14.15 -21.56
CA GLU A 286 -4.85 13.30 -22.73
C GLU A 286 -4.63 11.81 -22.42
N ALA A 287 -3.49 11.49 -21.79
CA ALA A 287 -3.20 10.12 -21.36
C ALA A 287 -4.22 9.60 -20.36
N ALA A 288 -4.63 10.44 -19.39
CA ALA A 288 -5.61 10.06 -18.38
C ALA A 288 -6.96 9.73 -19.00
N ARG A 289 -7.46 10.58 -19.91
CA ARG A 289 -8.71 10.33 -20.61
C ARG A 289 -8.65 9.05 -21.42
N MET A 290 -7.56 8.83 -22.17
CA MET A 290 -7.39 7.60 -22.96
C MET A 290 -7.39 6.35 -22.10
N LEU A 291 -6.75 6.36 -20.94
CA LEU A 291 -6.75 5.21 -20.02
C LEU A 291 -8.13 5.00 -19.40
N ALA A 292 -8.82 6.06 -18.97
CA ALA A 292 -10.17 5.98 -18.41
C ALA A 292 -11.16 5.41 -19.44
N ASP A 293 -11.12 5.86 -20.70
CA ASP A 293 -11.98 5.39 -21.80
C ASP A 293 -11.67 3.92 -22.16
N ASN A 294 -10.50 3.40 -21.78
CA ASN A 294 -10.12 2.00 -21.99
C ASN A 294 -10.29 1.12 -20.73
N GLY A 295 -10.96 1.63 -19.70
CA GLY A 295 -11.39 0.83 -18.55
C GLY A 295 -10.44 0.86 -17.35
N ALA A 296 -9.51 1.82 -17.26
CA ALA A 296 -8.75 2.03 -16.02
C ALA A 296 -9.69 2.45 -14.87
N ASP A 297 -9.50 1.85 -13.71
CA ASP A 297 -10.26 2.16 -12.49
C ASP A 297 -9.58 3.25 -11.64
N ALA A 298 -8.34 3.56 -11.92
CA ALA A 298 -7.60 4.73 -11.44
C ALA A 298 -6.39 4.98 -12.35
N VAL A 299 -5.88 6.21 -12.34
CA VAL A 299 -4.63 6.55 -13.03
C VAL A 299 -3.58 7.03 -12.06
N LYS A 300 -2.30 6.70 -12.33
CA LYS A 300 -1.17 7.08 -11.50
C LYS A 300 -0.29 8.09 -12.23
N VAL A 301 -0.08 9.26 -11.60
CA VAL A 301 0.49 10.45 -12.22
C VAL A 301 1.86 10.75 -11.67
N GLY A 302 2.88 10.77 -12.54
CA GLY A 302 4.25 11.13 -12.16
C GLY A 302 5.29 10.56 -13.11
N ILE A 303 5.84 11.40 -13.98
CA ILE A 303 6.98 11.07 -14.85
C ILE A 303 8.21 11.84 -14.37
N GLY A 304 9.12 11.12 -13.69
CA GLY A 304 10.39 11.63 -13.22
C GLY A 304 10.39 12.53 -11.95
N PRO A 305 9.34 12.63 -11.11
CA PRO A 305 9.41 13.49 -9.92
C PRO A 305 10.05 12.80 -8.70
N GLY A 306 10.25 11.48 -8.72
CA GLY A 306 10.80 10.73 -7.61
C GLY A 306 12.24 11.10 -7.25
N SER A 307 12.60 11.07 -5.96
CA SER A 307 13.91 11.49 -5.45
C SER A 307 15.10 10.67 -5.97
N ILE A 308 14.84 9.44 -6.47
CA ILE A 308 15.87 8.54 -7.03
C ILE A 308 15.68 8.34 -8.55
N CYS A 309 14.79 9.10 -9.17
CA CYS A 309 14.52 9.02 -10.61
C CYS A 309 15.40 9.99 -11.38
N THR A 310 16.02 9.51 -12.47
CA THR A 310 16.85 10.34 -13.37
C THR A 310 16.26 10.45 -14.78
N THR A 311 15.03 9.99 -15.01
CA THR A 311 14.36 10.03 -16.33
C THR A 311 14.40 11.43 -16.95
N ARG A 312 14.13 12.48 -16.19
CA ARG A 312 14.14 13.87 -16.69
C ARG A 312 15.53 14.33 -17.14
N VAL A 313 16.59 13.81 -16.52
CA VAL A 313 17.99 14.13 -16.85
C VAL A 313 18.49 13.27 -18.00
N VAL A 314 18.18 11.98 -17.97
CA VAL A 314 18.67 10.99 -18.96
C VAL A 314 17.88 11.06 -20.27
N ALA A 315 16.56 11.09 -20.19
CA ALA A 315 15.68 11.09 -21.35
C ALA A 315 15.18 12.49 -21.75
N GLY A 316 15.31 13.50 -20.87
CA GLY A 316 14.82 14.85 -21.11
C GLY A 316 13.29 14.98 -21.12
N VAL A 317 12.57 13.99 -20.54
CA VAL A 317 11.10 13.89 -20.57
C VAL A 317 10.53 13.97 -19.16
N GLY A 318 9.42 14.70 -19.01
CA GLY A 318 8.67 14.82 -17.77
C GLY A 318 7.84 16.08 -17.72
N VAL A 319 6.91 16.13 -16.76
CA VAL A 319 6.11 17.32 -16.45
C VAL A 319 6.29 17.60 -14.95
N PRO A 320 6.50 18.85 -14.52
CA PRO A 320 6.50 19.21 -13.10
C PRO A 320 5.22 18.76 -12.41
N GLN A 321 5.37 18.19 -11.21
CA GLN A 321 4.35 17.30 -10.64
C GLN A 321 3.02 17.99 -10.32
N LEU A 322 3.06 19.23 -9.83
CA LEU A 322 1.82 19.98 -9.54
C LEU A 322 1.00 20.19 -10.84
N SER A 323 1.66 20.63 -11.90
CA SER A 323 1.01 20.83 -13.21
C SER A 323 0.48 19.53 -13.79
N ALA A 324 1.23 18.41 -13.68
CA ALA A 324 0.81 17.11 -14.16
C ALA A 324 -0.46 16.62 -13.42
N VAL A 325 -0.49 16.75 -12.09
CA VAL A 325 -1.66 16.35 -11.28
C VAL A 325 -2.88 17.18 -11.66
N TYR A 326 -2.72 18.50 -11.79
CA TYR A 326 -3.83 19.37 -12.13
C TYR A 326 -4.38 19.15 -13.56
N ASP A 327 -3.52 18.96 -14.53
CA ASP A 327 -3.91 18.66 -15.93
C ASP A 327 -4.71 17.37 -16.02
N VAL A 328 -4.24 16.31 -15.34
CA VAL A 328 -4.95 15.02 -15.25
C VAL A 328 -6.29 15.19 -14.51
N TYR A 329 -6.32 15.93 -13.40
CA TYR A 329 -7.54 16.20 -12.65
C TYR A 329 -8.60 16.88 -13.52
N GLN A 330 -8.21 17.91 -14.29
CA GLN A 330 -9.12 18.60 -15.20
C GLN A 330 -9.67 17.66 -16.29
N ALA A 331 -8.82 16.83 -16.86
CA ALA A 331 -9.23 15.88 -17.90
C ALA A 331 -10.18 14.79 -17.39
N LEU A 332 -10.10 14.41 -16.13
CA LEU A 332 -10.96 13.39 -15.53
C LEU A 332 -12.27 13.92 -14.97
N GLN A 333 -12.51 15.25 -15.02
CA GLN A 333 -13.80 15.82 -14.61
C GLN A 333 -14.96 15.16 -15.36
N GLY A 334 -16.01 14.81 -14.61
CA GLY A 334 -17.18 14.10 -15.13
C GLY A 334 -16.98 12.59 -15.31
N THR A 335 -15.82 12.04 -14.91
CA THR A 335 -15.61 10.60 -14.75
C THR A 335 -15.62 10.22 -13.27
N ASP A 336 -15.72 8.93 -12.99
CA ASP A 336 -15.59 8.36 -11.64
C ASP A 336 -14.18 7.78 -11.36
N VAL A 337 -13.21 8.05 -12.26
CA VAL A 337 -11.85 7.56 -12.18
C VAL A 337 -11.00 8.49 -11.30
N PRO A 338 -10.53 8.03 -10.11
CA PRO A 338 -9.64 8.82 -9.26
C PRO A 338 -8.21 8.83 -9.81
N LEU A 339 -7.42 9.81 -9.35
CA LEU A 339 -6.00 9.90 -9.67
C LEU A 339 -5.12 9.77 -8.41
N ILE A 340 -3.98 9.11 -8.56
CA ILE A 340 -2.95 8.90 -7.54
C ILE A 340 -1.76 9.79 -7.92
N ALA A 341 -1.41 10.77 -7.08
CA ALA A 341 -0.23 11.61 -7.29
C ALA A 341 1.03 10.87 -6.79
N ASP A 342 1.90 10.45 -7.71
CA ASP A 342 3.06 9.60 -7.43
C ASP A 342 4.38 10.37 -7.59
N GLY A 343 5.06 10.59 -6.45
CA GLY A 343 6.39 11.17 -6.40
C GLY A 343 6.44 12.69 -6.23
N GLY A 344 7.66 13.20 -5.99
CA GLY A 344 7.93 14.62 -5.73
C GLY A 344 7.60 15.11 -4.33
N LEU A 345 7.15 14.22 -3.44
CA LEU A 345 6.71 14.52 -2.09
C LEU A 345 7.87 14.39 -1.09
N ARG A 346 8.20 15.45 -0.36
CA ARG A 346 9.26 15.49 0.64
C ARG A 346 8.72 15.80 2.03
N TYR A 347 7.65 16.59 2.10
CA TYR A 347 7.00 17.06 3.34
C TYR A 347 5.49 16.82 3.29
N SER A 348 4.85 16.85 4.44
CA SER A 348 3.39 16.80 4.52
C SER A 348 2.70 17.95 3.77
N GLY A 349 3.32 19.13 3.69
CA GLY A 349 2.83 20.25 2.90
C GLY A 349 2.75 19.96 1.40
N ASP A 350 3.68 19.15 0.85
CA ASP A 350 3.62 18.73 -0.55
C ASP A 350 2.41 17.82 -0.79
N ILE A 351 2.07 16.97 0.20
CA ILE A 351 0.88 16.10 0.15
C ILE A 351 -0.40 16.94 0.10
N VAL A 352 -0.49 17.99 0.96
CA VAL A 352 -1.64 18.91 0.93
C VAL A 352 -1.79 19.55 -0.44
N LYS A 353 -0.68 20.03 -1.03
CA LYS A 353 -0.66 20.64 -2.37
C LYS A 353 -1.03 19.65 -3.48
N ALA A 354 -0.54 18.39 -3.41
CA ALA A 354 -0.87 17.36 -4.38
C ALA A 354 -2.38 17.03 -4.37
N ILE A 355 -2.96 16.92 -3.18
CA ILE A 355 -4.40 16.70 -3.03
C ILE A 355 -5.18 17.93 -3.50
N ALA A 356 -4.80 19.14 -3.07
CA ALA A 356 -5.45 20.37 -3.50
C ALA A 356 -5.42 20.57 -5.03
N ALA A 357 -4.37 20.06 -5.72
CA ALA A 357 -4.30 20.06 -7.18
C ALA A 357 -5.21 19.01 -7.85
N GLY A 358 -5.91 18.17 -7.08
CA GLY A 358 -6.87 17.19 -7.59
C GLY A 358 -6.50 15.72 -7.31
N GLY A 359 -5.40 15.45 -6.58
CA GLY A 359 -5.05 14.09 -6.15
C GLY A 359 -6.11 13.50 -5.22
N SER A 360 -6.65 12.33 -5.55
CA SER A 360 -7.51 11.60 -4.62
C SER A 360 -6.69 11.00 -3.48
N CYS A 361 -5.51 10.49 -3.79
CA CYS A 361 -4.51 10.03 -2.83
C CYS A 361 -3.10 10.24 -3.38
N VAL A 362 -2.10 9.99 -2.55
CA VAL A 362 -0.69 10.16 -2.91
C VAL A 362 0.07 8.84 -2.77
N MET A 363 0.97 8.57 -3.71
CA MET A 363 1.92 7.46 -3.58
C MET A 363 3.24 7.96 -3.00
N ILE A 364 3.69 7.31 -1.93
CA ILE A 364 4.88 7.67 -1.18
C ILE A 364 5.93 6.56 -1.26
N GLY A 365 7.16 6.93 -1.59
CA GLY A 365 8.34 6.06 -1.63
C GLY A 365 9.36 6.47 -0.58
N SER A 366 10.13 7.53 -0.84
CA SER A 366 11.21 8.03 0.03
C SER A 366 10.74 8.40 1.44
N LEU A 367 9.51 8.85 1.59
CA LEU A 367 8.95 9.21 2.90
C LEU A 367 8.87 8.01 3.85
N VAL A 368 8.66 6.78 3.33
CA VAL A 368 8.55 5.55 4.11
C VAL A 368 9.69 4.55 3.88
N ALA A 369 10.57 4.78 2.91
CA ALA A 369 11.71 3.88 2.64
C ALA A 369 12.68 3.73 3.82
N GLY A 370 12.73 4.73 4.73
CA GLY A 370 13.56 4.71 5.94
C GLY A 370 12.91 4.00 7.14
N THR A 371 11.70 3.47 7.02
CA THR A 371 10.98 2.86 8.15
C THR A 371 11.41 1.42 8.40
N GLU A 372 11.09 0.91 9.59
CA GLU A 372 11.42 -0.46 10.01
C GLU A 372 10.82 -1.50 9.06
N GLU A 373 9.58 -1.27 8.60
CA GLU A 373 8.81 -2.20 7.79
C GLU A 373 9.18 -2.21 6.31
N SER A 374 10.00 -1.26 5.84
CA SER A 374 10.51 -1.29 4.46
C SER A 374 11.52 -2.43 4.28
N PRO A 375 11.55 -3.12 3.12
CA PRO A 375 12.42 -4.28 2.90
C PRO A 375 13.89 -3.91 2.68
N GLY A 376 14.22 -2.65 2.44
CA GLY A 376 15.60 -2.20 2.24
C GLY A 376 16.52 -2.55 3.42
N ASP A 377 17.77 -2.91 3.12
CA ASP A 377 18.76 -3.28 4.13
C ASP A 377 19.06 -2.16 5.12
N THR A 378 19.22 -2.50 6.39
CA THR A 378 19.67 -1.56 7.40
C THR A 378 21.19 -1.36 7.32
N ILE A 379 21.64 -0.13 7.13
CA ILE A 379 23.03 0.27 6.99
C ILE A 379 23.41 1.15 8.18
N ILE A 380 24.54 0.83 8.82
CA ILE A 380 25.14 1.69 9.85
C ILE A 380 26.27 2.49 9.20
N TYR A 381 26.15 3.82 9.23
CA TYR A 381 27.15 4.72 8.66
C TYR A 381 27.35 5.92 9.57
N ASN A 382 28.61 6.22 9.93
CA ASN A 382 28.97 7.28 10.86
C ASN A 382 28.18 7.25 12.18
N GLY A 383 27.93 6.01 12.71
CA GLY A 383 27.17 5.83 13.96
C GLY A 383 25.67 6.02 13.87
N ARG A 384 25.13 6.31 12.68
CA ARG A 384 23.69 6.47 12.43
C ARG A 384 23.14 5.32 11.61
N LYS A 385 21.84 4.99 11.82
CA LYS A 385 21.12 3.99 11.03
C LYS A 385 20.54 4.62 9.76
N PHE A 386 20.69 3.91 8.65
CA PHE A 386 20.09 4.21 7.35
C PHE A 386 19.40 2.96 6.80
N LYS A 387 18.54 3.13 5.83
CA LYS A 387 17.98 2.04 5.01
C LYS A 387 18.44 2.22 3.57
N SER A 388 18.72 1.12 2.87
CA SER A 388 18.96 1.16 1.44
C SER A 388 17.66 1.57 0.71
N TYR A 389 17.81 2.43 -0.30
CA TYR A 389 16.70 2.90 -1.11
C TYR A 389 17.15 3.06 -2.55
N ARG A 390 16.45 2.43 -3.49
CA ARG A 390 16.81 2.47 -4.90
C ARG A 390 15.61 2.67 -5.81
N GLY A 391 15.86 3.34 -6.95
CA GLY A 391 14.90 3.46 -8.02
C GLY A 391 14.74 2.15 -8.78
N MET A 392 13.55 1.89 -9.28
CA MET A 392 13.29 0.72 -10.13
C MET A 392 14.04 0.79 -11.47
N GLY A 393 14.52 2.00 -11.86
CA GLY A 393 15.41 2.21 -13.00
C GLY A 393 16.89 2.21 -12.67
N SER A 394 17.32 1.87 -11.44
CA SER A 394 18.72 1.68 -11.10
C SER A 394 19.26 0.37 -11.71
N LEU A 395 20.57 0.30 -11.95
CA LEU A 395 21.19 -0.92 -12.49
C LEU A 395 20.86 -2.14 -11.65
N GLU A 396 20.98 -2.01 -10.33
CA GLU A 396 20.73 -3.09 -9.39
C GLU A 396 19.28 -3.60 -9.44
N ALA A 397 18.31 -2.69 -9.57
CA ALA A 397 16.90 -3.09 -9.69
C ALA A 397 16.62 -3.74 -11.07
N MET A 398 17.24 -3.23 -12.14
CA MET A 398 17.10 -3.77 -13.49
C MET A 398 17.69 -5.19 -13.62
N GLU A 399 18.79 -5.48 -12.95
CA GLU A 399 19.40 -6.81 -12.90
C GLU A 399 18.45 -7.84 -12.25
N HIS A 400 17.64 -7.43 -11.28
CA HIS A 400 16.70 -8.28 -10.55
C HIS A 400 15.32 -8.40 -11.23
N GLY A 401 15.06 -7.71 -12.36
CA GLY A 401 13.83 -7.90 -13.15
C GLY A 401 13.06 -6.66 -13.55
N SER A 402 13.43 -5.44 -13.07
CA SER A 402 12.64 -4.22 -13.36
C SER A 402 12.92 -3.57 -14.72
N LYS A 403 13.80 -4.14 -15.56
CA LYS A 403 14.19 -3.59 -16.87
C LYS A 403 13.04 -3.49 -17.87
N ASP A 404 12.01 -4.33 -17.74
CA ASP A 404 10.81 -4.28 -18.58
C ASP A 404 9.99 -3.00 -18.36
N ARG A 405 10.01 -2.43 -17.14
CA ARG A 405 9.40 -1.14 -16.82
C ARG A 405 9.90 -0.01 -17.72
N TYR A 406 11.17 -0.09 -18.14
CA TYR A 406 11.89 0.89 -18.96
C TYR A 406 12.08 0.45 -20.42
N PHE A 407 11.24 -0.47 -20.90
CA PHE A 407 11.28 -0.99 -22.26
C PHE A 407 12.61 -1.66 -22.67
N GLN A 408 13.36 -2.19 -21.69
CA GLN A 408 14.67 -2.82 -21.91
C GLN A 408 14.66 -4.33 -21.59
N ALA A 409 13.49 -4.96 -21.65
CA ALA A 409 13.30 -6.39 -21.32
C ALA A 409 14.25 -7.31 -22.12
N ASP A 410 14.46 -7.00 -23.41
CA ASP A 410 15.28 -7.82 -24.31
C ASP A 410 16.79 -7.61 -24.17
N THR A 411 17.23 -6.64 -23.37
CA THR A 411 18.65 -6.34 -23.15
C THR A 411 19.24 -7.38 -22.19
N LYS A 412 20.09 -8.28 -22.73
CA LYS A 412 20.75 -9.35 -21.96
C LYS A 412 22.05 -8.89 -21.31
N ASP A 413 22.77 -7.97 -21.90
CA ASP A 413 24.04 -7.46 -21.42
C ASP A 413 23.80 -6.27 -20.48
N VAL A 414 24.11 -6.43 -19.20
CA VAL A 414 23.94 -5.40 -18.15
C VAL A 414 24.66 -4.10 -18.51
N LYS A 415 25.82 -4.19 -19.17
CA LYS A 415 26.59 -3.01 -19.61
C LYS A 415 25.92 -2.17 -20.70
N LYS A 416 24.87 -2.71 -21.34
CA LYS A 416 24.07 -2.03 -22.35
C LYS A 416 22.76 -1.46 -21.80
N LEU A 417 22.45 -1.69 -20.52
CA LEU A 417 21.30 -1.06 -19.88
C LEU A 417 21.55 0.44 -19.73
N VAL A 418 20.51 1.21 -19.95
CA VAL A 418 20.50 2.67 -19.74
C VAL A 418 19.65 2.94 -18.48
N PRO A 419 20.26 3.17 -17.31
CA PRO A 419 19.52 3.40 -16.09
C PRO A 419 18.84 4.76 -16.08
N GLU A 420 17.60 4.79 -15.58
CA GLU A 420 16.83 6.00 -15.32
C GLU A 420 16.55 6.19 -13.82
N GLY A 421 17.43 5.67 -12.98
CA GLY A 421 17.35 5.78 -11.53
C GLY A 421 18.69 5.47 -10.88
N ILE A 422 18.78 5.83 -9.62
CA ILE A 422 19.97 5.61 -8.78
C ILE A 422 19.65 4.76 -7.55
N ALA A 423 20.68 4.18 -6.96
CA ALA A 423 20.64 3.58 -5.64
C ALA A 423 21.30 4.52 -4.62
N GLY A 424 20.79 4.51 -3.40
CA GLY A 424 21.28 5.33 -2.31
C GLY A 424 20.81 4.82 -0.95
N ARG A 425 20.87 5.66 0.05
CA ARG A 425 20.39 5.38 1.39
C ARG A 425 19.57 6.55 1.91
N VAL A 426 18.58 6.26 2.76
CA VAL A 426 17.78 7.25 3.47
C VAL A 426 17.95 7.06 4.98
N PRO A 427 17.86 8.13 5.78
CA PRO A 427 17.90 8.02 7.24
C PRO A 427 16.81 7.07 7.76
N TYR A 428 17.12 6.27 8.79
CA TYR A 428 16.12 5.50 9.50
C TYR A 428 15.14 6.42 10.21
N LYS A 429 13.84 6.14 10.10
CA LYS A 429 12.74 7.02 10.54
C LYS A 429 11.81 6.38 11.58
N GLY A 430 12.18 5.26 12.20
CA GLY A 430 11.27 4.54 13.10
C GLY A 430 10.24 3.71 12.35
N THR A 431 9.04 3.62 12.87
CA THR A 431 7.94 2.81 12.31
C THR A 431 7.11 3.58 11.28
N VAL A 432 6.42 2.85 10.39
CA VAL A 432 5.43 3.44 9.47
C VAL A 432 4.36 4.20 10.24
N GLN A 433 3.90 3.67 11.36
CA GLN A 433 2.89 4.32 12.20
C GLN A 433 3.32 5.74 12.63
N GLU A 434 4.56 5.90 13.10
CA GLU A 434 5.09 7.21 13.52
C GLU A 434 5.16 8.19 12.35
N VAL A 435 5.65 7.73 11.19
CA VAL A 435 5.74 8.56 9.99
C VAL A 435 4.36 8.97 9.49
N ILE A 436 3.42 8.04 9.36
CA ILE A 436 2.05 8.32 8.89
C ILE A 436 1.33 9.25 9.86
N TYR A 437 1.52 9.10 11.17
CA TYR A 437 0.96 10.01 12.17
C TYR A 437 1.36 11.48 11.91
N GLN A 438 2.65 11.73 11.63
CA GLN A 438 3.15 13.08 11.31
C GLN A 438 2.59 13.59 9.98
N LEU A 439 2.54 12.75 8.94
CA LEU A 439 2.02 13.13 7.62
C LEU A 439 0.52 13.45 7.69
N VAL A 440 -0.26 12.63 8.40
CA VAL A 440 -1.68 12.88 8.68
C VAL A 440 -1.88 14.17 9.44
N GLY A 441 -1.05 14.43 10.46
CA GLY A 441 -1.08 15.66 11.23
C GLY A 441 -0.90 16.90 10.35
N GLY A 442 0.11 16.88 9.47
CA GLY A 442 0.36 17.96 8.52
C GLY A 442 -0.78 18.15 7.50
N LEU A 443 -1.34 17.05 6.98
CA LEU A 443 -2.48 17.11 6.06
C LEU A 443 -3.71 17.72 6.75
N ARG A 444 -4.05 17.27 7.96
CA ARG A 444 -5.15 17.83 8.77
C ARG A 444 -4.97 19.33 9.04
N SER A 445 -3.74 19.77 9.35
CA SER A 445 -3.43 21.18 9.53
C SER A 445 -3.68 21.98 8.25
N GLY A 446 -3.18 21.51 7.10
CA GLY A 446 -3.39 22.15 5.81
C GLY A 446 -4.87 22.26 5.44
N MET A 447 -5.65 21.20 5.64
CA MET A 447 -7.10 21.20 5.45
C MET A 447 -7.78 22.21 6.37
N GLY A 448 -7.38 22.28 7.64
CA GLY A 448 -7.87 23.27 8.59
C GLY A 448 -7.61 24.71 8.13
N TYR A 449 -6.40 25.05 7.66
CA TYR A 449 -6.08 26.37 7.12
C TYR A 449 -6.87 26.70 5.85
N CYS A 450 -7.22 25.72 5.03
CA CYS A 450 -7.98 25.91 3.81
C CYS A 450 -9.51 25.86 4.01
N GLY A 451 -9.99 25.57 5.23
CA GLY A 451 -11.42 25.41 5.51
C GLY A 451 -12.03 24.16 4.86
N ALA A 452 -11.21 23.15 4.54
CA ALA A 452 -11.62 21.94 3.83
C ALA A 452 -11.97 20.84 4.84
N ALA A 453 -13.25 20.48 4.95
CA ALA A 453 -13.72 19.43 5.84
C ALA A 453 -13.42 18.01 5.32
N THR A 454 -13.30 17.85 4.01
CA THR A 454 -13.05 16.57 3.32
C THR A 454 -11.96 16.73 2.27
N ILE A 455 -11.43 15.59 1.77
CA ILE A 455 -10.45 15.57 0.67
C ILE A 455 -11.01 16.27 -0.57
N ASP A 456 -12.26 16.01 -0.95
CA ASP A 456 -12.89 16.65 -2.13
C ASP A 456 -13.01 18.17 -1.97
N LYS A 457 -13.29 18.65 -0.75
CA LYS A 457 -13.31 20.10 -0.47
C LYS A 457 -11.94 20.76 -0.59
N LEU A 458 -10.86 20.01 -0.34
CA LEU A 458 -9.52 20.54 -0.51
C LEU A 458 -9.17 20.81 -1.98
N HIS A 459 -9.81 20.15 -2.94
CA HIS A 459 -9.67 20.45 -4.37
C HIS A 459 -10.14 21.87 -4.76
N GLU A 460 -10.96 22.51 -3.92
CA GLU A 460 -11.44 23.89 -4.16
C GLU A 460 -10.43 24.97 -3.68
N ALA A 461 -9.38 24.56 -2.93
CA ALA A 461 -8.38 25.46 -2.38
C ALA A 461 -7.60 26.18 -3.50
N LYS A 462 -7.16 27.40 -3.21
CA LYS A 462 -6.45 28.24 -4.18
C LYS A 462 -4.96 28.28 -3.89
N PHE A 463 -4.18 28.43 -4.95
CA PHE A 463 -2.74 28.55 -4.88
C PHE A 463 -2.28 29.99 -5.15
N THR A 464 -1.18 30.36 -4.52
CA THR A 464 -0.35 31.50 -4.94
C THR A 464 0.98 30.99 -5.45
N ARG A 465 1.46 31.56 -6.54
CA ARG A 465 2.81 31.28 -7.05
C ARG A 465 3.84 32.05 -6.21
N ILE A 466 4.95 31.40 -5.88
CA ILE A 466 6.04 31.98 -5.11
C ILE A 466 7.34 31.98 -5.91
N THR A 467 8.31 32.78 -5.49
CA THR A 467 9.65 32.86 -6.04
C THR A 467 10.62 32.02 -5.22
N ASN A 468 11.87 31.87 -5.69
CA ASN A 468 12.93 31.24 -4.88
C ASN A 468 13.14 31.93 -3.52
N ALA A 469 12.93 33.23 -3.44
CA ALA A 469 12.93 33.95 -2.16
C ALA A 469 11.78 33.48 -1.23
N GLY A 470 10.58 33.28 -1.79
CA GLY A 470 9.44 32.72 -1.06
C GLY A 470 9.67 31.28 -0.62
N VAL A 471 10.41 30.47 -1.40
CA VAL A 471 10.82 29.12 -0.95
C VAL A 471 11.74 29.21 0.26
N ASN A 472 12.75 30.08 0.23
CA ASN A 472 13.66 30.29 1.36
C ASN A 472 12.92 30.81 2.59
N GLU A 473 11.97 31.75 2.44
CA GLU A 473 11.12 32.26 3.50
C GLU A 473 10.23 31.16 4.13
N SER A 474 9.86 30.13 3.34
CA SER A 474 9.03 29.01 3.80
C SER A 474 9.80 28.01 4.69
N HIS A 475 11.11 28.03 4.70
CA HIS A 475 11.96 27.21 5.55
C HIS A 475 12.50 28.03 6.74
N PRO A 476 12.82 27.38 7.88
CA PRO A 476 13.54 28.05 8.96
C PRO A 476 14.82 28.71 8.46
N HIS A 477 14.95 30.01 8.66
CA HIS A 477 16.09 30.81 8.22
C HIS A 477 16.59 31.69 9.35
N ASP A 478 17.81 32.17 9.25
CA ASP A 478 18.47 33.06 10.22
C ASP A 478 18.61 32.51 11.67
N ILE A 479 18.47 31.16 11.82
CA ILE A 479 18.69 30.46 13.08
C ILE A 479 19.50 29.19 12.89
N THR A 480 20.18 28.75 13.96
CA THR A 480 20.74 27.40 14.02
C THR A 480 19.74 26.46 14.68
N ILE A 481 19.40 25.35 14.02
CA ILE A 481 18.49 24.34 14.57
C ILE A 481 19.24 23.62 15.71
N THR A 482 18.70 23.67 16.92
CA THR A 482 19.27 22.99 18.09
C THR A 482 18.52 21.73 18.48
N SER A 483 17.30 21.55 17.97
CA SER A 483 16.48 20.36 18.19
C SER A 483 15.72 20.03 16.91
N GLU A 484 15.87 18.81 16.41
CA GLU A 484 15.16 18.33 15.24
C GLU A 484 13.67 18.15 15.55
N ALA A 485 12.81 18.55 14.61
CA ALA A 485 11.39 18.25 14.66
C ALA A 485 11.11 16.92 13.93
N PRO A 486 10.19 16.07 14.42
CA PRO A 486 9.94 14.76 13.82
C PRO A 486 9.38 14.84 12.39
N ASN A 487 8.86 15.99 11.98
CA ASN A 487 8.24 16.25 10.69
C ASN A 487 9.00 17.25 9.81
N TYR A 488 10.21 17.67 10.24
CA TYR A 488 11.04 18.58 9.47
C TYR A 488 12.53 18.17 9.55
N SER A 489 13.15 18.01 8.38
CA SER A 489 14.60 17.88 8.21
C SER A 489 15.03 18.71 6.99
N ARG A 490 16.21 19.30 7.04
CA ARG A 490 16.77 19.95 5.85
C ARG A 490 17.29 18.91 4.86
N PRO A 491 17.17 19.14 3.54
CA PRO A 491 17.59 18.14 2.53
C PRO A 491 19.07 17.75 2.55
N ASN A 492 19.94 18.48 3.24
CA ASN A 492 21.41 18.31 3.22
C ASN A 492 22.05 18.17 4.60
N ASP A 493 21.30 17.89 5.65
CA ASP A 493 21.85 17.64 7.00
C ASP A 493 22.07 16.15 7.30
#